data_e996ecf08e57608ebaaadf541512330d
#
_entry.id   e996ecf08e57608ebaaadf541512330d
#
_cell.length_a   1.000
_cell.length_b   1.000
_cell.length_c   1.000
_cell.angle_alpha   90.00
_cell.angle_beta   90.00
_cell.angle_gamma   90.00
#
_symmetry.space_group_name_H-M   'P 1'
#
loop_
_entity.id
_entity.type
_entity.pdbx_description
1 polymer ?
#
loop_
_entity_poly.entity_id
_entity_poly.type
_entity_poly.pdbx_seq_one_letter_code
_entity_poly.pdbx_strand_id
1 'polypeptide(L)'
;MIQSGLMAIDGEPAMTQACPACGTAIDTTDAEPLVLMACPKCGENIRVERMFDHFIVVETVGVGGMGTVYKARDTHLDRFVALKLLRRDLSGKEDHNARLQQEARIAASVNHPNVIQVFDSGTDHGQFYVVMELVDHGSLDDLIERRDQLPEMQVLEIGIQVAKGLRAAHQQGLIHRDVKPANILFVDEYAAKISDFGLAGVAGEDSETAAEIWGTPYYVAPERLRKEPEDFRGDIYSLGATLFHAIAGKAPIEGETNAGPALLDLKKQPLDLRDFAPEASEATVSIFQRMIAPDSAKRFSSYDELLSNLEEAQRALIGMTHVPLDRRRRPRRWLPIGAALLIALSAAVVMLFALRGRQGNAPARPAAPPVSSVEVKSPERAAVKRQGVDGAARGDIENKIRSVENGPWNSALANYRAQVALYNFPQAAVVIKSAKLSDASVKQAKEAAEKKAQLLIDWKNNLIGDLNRAHFSGVIADSSGAQYTGITSANDESLSLRLPYGITRVAWAKLPPKALLTVSKSFIKPGAHDAADRQWRCAIFASETGQPEAARQLADAAAKAKPQYQEQIAQILPDTSQPR
;
A
#
# COMPACT_ATOMS: atom_id res chain seq x y z
N MET A 1 -2.12 -20.95 -56.18
CA MET A 1 -1.59 -22.20 -55.63
C MET A 1 -2.29 -22.41 -54.32
N ILE A 2 -2.91 -23.52 -54.16
CA ILE A 2 -4.06 -23.88 -53.36
C ILE A 2 -3.80 -23.70 -51.88
N GLN A 3 -4.45 -22.70 -51.26
CA GLN A 3 -4.66 -22.67 -49.82
C GLN A 3 -5.81 -23.64 -49.50
N SER A 4 -5.45 -24.84 -49.04
CA SER A 4 -6.41 -25.76 -48.43
C SER A 4 -6.64 -25.28 -47.00
N GLY A 5 -7.68 -24.47 -46.77
CA GLY A 5 -8.14 -24.11 -45.47
C GLY A 5 -8.68 -25.32 -44.72
N LEU A 6 -8.10 -25.68 -43.58
CA LEU A 6 -8.77 -26.50 -42.59
C LEU A 6 -9.97 -25.70 -42.06
N MET A 7 -11.17 -26.22 -42.26
CA MET A 7 -12.38 -25.66 -41.62
C MET A 7 -12.58 -26.38 -40.28
N ALA A 8 -12.79 -25.59 -39.19
CA ALA A 8 -13.32 -26.11 -37.95
C ALA A 8 -14.80 -26.50 -38.12
N ILE A 9 -15.31 -27.37 -37.24
CA ILE A 9 -16.62 -28.04 -37.33
C ILE A 9 -17.80 -27.04 -37.39
N ASP A 10 -17.61 -25.74 -37.04
CA ASP A 10 -18.65 -24.68 -36.98
C ASP A 10 -18.45 -23.51 -37.97
N GLY A 11 -17.62 -23.69 -39.01
CA GLY A 11 -17.52 -22.71 -40.11
C GLY A 11 -16.61 -21.50 -39.84
N GLU A 12 -16.01 -21.34 -38.70
CA GLU A 12 -14.98 -20.32 -38.46
C GLU A 12 -13.59 -20.81 -38.96
N PRO A 13 -12.73 -19.90 -39.47
CA PRO A 13 -11.40 -20.27 -39.92
C PRO A 13 -10.56 -20.69 -38.70
N ALA A 14 -9.92 -21.89 -38.81
CA ALA A 14 -9.01 -22.39 -37.78
C ALA A 14 -7.89 -21.39 -37.50
N MET A 15 -7.68 -21.05 -36.24
CA MET A 15 -6.60 -20.16 -35.81
C MET A 15 -5.30 -20.95 -35.75
N THR A 16 -4.30 -20.51 -36.49
CA THR A 16 -2.99 -21.15 -36.53
C THR A 16 -1.88 -20.17 -36.18
N GLN A 17 -0.92 -20.63 -35.39
CA GLN A 17 0.30 -19.90 -35.06
C GLN A 17 1.52 -20.67 -35.56
N ALA A 18 2.45 -19.97 -36.22
CA ALA A 18 3.66 -20.60 -36.71
C ALA A 18 4.67 -20.89 -35.59
N CYS A 19 5.21 -22.09 -35.53
CA CYS A 19 6.30 -22.40 -34.62
C CYS A 19 7.55 -21.57 -34.96
N PRO A 20 8.13 -20.80 -34.04
CA PRO A 20 9.29 -19.95 -34.31
C PRO A 20 10.55 -20.77 -34.64
N ALA A 21 10.64 -22.03 -34.20
CA ALA A 21 11.81 -22.89 -34.43
C ALA A 21 11.78 -23.64 -35.77
N CYS A 22 10.60 -24.08 -36.25
CA CYS A 22 10.53 -24.94 -37.44
C CYS A 22 9.49 -24.48 -38.48
N GLY A 23 8.79 -23.41 -38.27
CA GLY A 23 7.79 -22.84 -39.19
C GLY A 23 6.48 -23.63 -39.32
N THR A 24 6.30 -24.73 -38.57
CA THR A 24 5.08 -25.54 -38.63
C THR A 24 3.90 -24.77 -38.09
N ALA A 25 2.79 -24.74 -38.84
CA ALA A 25 1.52 -24.15 -38.35
C ALA A 25 0.93 -25.06 -37.27
N ILE A 26 0.65 -24.49 -36.11
CA ILE A 26 0.07 -25.15 -34.95
C ILE A 26 -1.35 -24.62 -34.82
N ASP A 27 -2.33 -25.52 -34.75
CA ASP A 27 -3.71 -25.15 -34.49
C ASP A 27 -3.84 -24.71 -33.03
N THR A 28 -4.29 -23.46 -32.84
CA THR A 28 -4.48 -22.86 -31.52
C THR A 28 -5.95 -22.54 -31.26
N THR A 29 -6.89 -22.98 -32.10
CA THR A 29 -8.32 -22.60 -32.08
C THR A 29 -8.95 -22.75 -30.69
N ASP A 30 -8.72 -23.87 -30.02
CA ASP A 30 -9.29 -24.17 -28.69
C ASP A 30 -8.38 -23.80 -27.53
N ALA A 31 -7.18 -23.29 -27.80
CA ALA A 31 -6.24 -22.95 -26.73
C ALA A 31 -6.58 -21.62 -26.06
N GLU A 32 -6.47 -21.56 -24.76
CA GLU A 32 -6.58 -20.29 -24.02
C GLU A 32 -5.39 -19.37 -24.33
N PRO A 33 -5.58 -18.04 -24.24
CA PRO A 33 -4.49 -17.09 -24.40
C PRO A 33 -3.31 -17.38 -23.47
N LEU A 34 -2.09 -17.18 -23.96
CA LEU A 34 -0.84 -17.27 -23.21
C LEU A 34 -0.48 -18.68 -22.71
N VAL A 35 -1.26 -19.71 -22.99
CA VAL A 35 -0.92 -21.09 -22.68
C VAL A 35 0.30 -21.55 -23.48
N LEU A 36 1.16 -22.36 -22.89
CA LEU A 36 2.29 -22.99 -23.59
C LEU A 36 1.83 -24.26 -24.28
N MET A 37 2.02 -24.32 -25.60
CA MET A 37 1.76 -25.52 -26.44
C MET A 37 3.04 -26.01 -27.06
N ALA A 38 3.26 -27.34 -26.98
CA ALA A 38 4.40 -27.96 -27.66
C ALA A 38 4.14 -28.09 -29.16
N CYS A 39 5.10 -27.72 -30.00
CA CYS A 39 5.02 -27.92 -31.44
C CYS A 39 5.00 -29.43 -31.76
N PRO A 40 4.02 -29.94 -32.50
CA PRO A 40 3.91 -31.36 -32.80
C PRO A 40 5.07 -31.91 -33.66
N LYS A 41 5.83 -31.03 -34.32
CA LYS A 41 6.93 -31.42 -35.20
C LYS A 41 8.29 -31.39 -34.51
N CYS A 42 8.61 -30.35 -33.73
CA CYS A 42 9.94 -30.17 -33.16
C CYS A 42 9.97 -30.17 -31.63
N GLY A 43 8.81 -30.17 -30.95
CA GLY A 43 8.72 -30.15 -29.49
C GLY A 43 8.95 -28.79 -28.84
N GLU A 44 9.24 -27.76 -29.62
CA GLU A 44 9.43 -26.39 -29.10
C GLU A 44 8.13 -25.87 -28.48
N ASN A 45 8.22 -25.25 -27.29
CA ASN A 45 7.08 -24.66 -26.62
C ASN A 45 6.80 -23.25 -27.17
N ILE A 46 5.61 -23.07 -27.73
CA ILE A 46 5.12 -21.76 -28.13
C ILE A 46 4.13 -21.22 -27.11
N ARG A 47 4.15 -19.92 -26.89
CA ARG A 47 3.08 -19.24 -26.13
C ARG A 47 1.98 -18.85 -27.12
N VAL A 48 0.74 -19.23 -26.83
CA VAL A 48 -0.40 -18.89 -27.66
C VAL A 48 -0.68 -17.39 -27.56
N GLU A 49 -0.45 -16.68 -28.68
CA GLU A 49 -0.79 -15.27 -28.82
C GLU A 49 -2.24 -15.14 -29.27
N ARG A 50 -3.00 -14.27 -28.61
CA ARG A 50 -4.40 -14.01 -28.90
C ARG A 50 -4.69 -12.54 -29.00
N MET A 51 -5.55 -12.22 -29.94
CA MET A 51 -6.16 -10.92 -30.08
C MET A 51 -7.68 -11.11 -30.14
N PHE A 52 -8.41 -10.30 -29.40
CA PHE A 52 -9.87 -10.23 -29.44
C PHE A 52 -10.23 -8.85 -30.01
N ASP A 53 -10.84 -8.84 -31.20
CA ASP A 53 -11.01 -7.64 -32.03
C ASP A 53 -9.65 -6.90 -32.19
N HIS A 54 -9.48 -5.74 -31.58
CA HIS A 54 -8.22 -4.98 -31.59
C HIS A 54 -7.45 -5.02 -30.24
N PHE A 55 -7.84 -5.89 -29.31
CA PHE A 55 -7.23 -6.04 -28.00
C PHE A 55 -6.22 -7.19 -27.99
N ILE A 56 -4.94 -6.89 -27.90
CA ILE A 56 -3.87 -7.90 -27.82
C ILE A 56 -3.70 -8.32 -26.36
N VAL A 57 -3.86 -9.60 -26.06
CA VAL A 57 -3.66 -10.18 -24.73
C VAL A 57 -2.18 -10.19 -24.39
N VAL A 58 -1.83 -9.63 -23.22
CA VAL A 58 -0.43 -9.45 -22.79
C VAL A 58 -0.09 -10.29 -21.56
N GLU A 59 -0.97 -10.30 -20.54
CA GLU A 59 -0.71 -10.91 -19.25
C GLU A 59 -2.02 -11.39 -18.62
N THR A 60 -1.98 -12.50 -17.87
CA THR A 60 -3.11 -12.94 -17.05
C THR A 60 -3.12 -12.17 -15.73
N VAL A 61 -4.22 -11.49 -15.45
CA VAL A 61 -4.43 -10.73 -14.20
C VAL A 61 -5.08 -11.60 -13.14
N GLY A 62 -6.11 -12.40 -13.50
CA GLY A 62 -6.81 -13.27 -12.58
C GLY A 62 -7.63 -14.34 -13.27
N VAL A 63 -7.85 -15.46 -12.58
CA VAL A 63 -8.68 -16.57 -13.04
C VAL A 63 -9.83 -16.73 -12.06
N GLY A 64 -11.07 -16.70 -12.54
CA GLY A 64 -12.27 -16.85 -11.73
C GLY A 64 -13.23 -17.90 -12.27
N GLY A 65 -14.29 -18.19 -11.51
CA GLY A 65 -15.29 -19.20 -11.90
C GLY A 65 -16.03 -18.91 -13.21
N MET A 66 -16.19 -17.64 -13.56
CA MET A 66 -16.92 -17.19 -14.76
C MET A 66 -15.99 -16.96 -15.97
N GLY A 67 -14.69 -16.90 -15.77
CA GLY A 67 -13.74 -16.61 -16.84
C GLY A 67 -12.41 -16.11 -16.33
N THR A 68 -11.58 -15.68 -17.26
CA THR A 68 -10.22 -15.19 -16.98
C THR A 68 -10.12 -13.71 -17.34
N VAL A 69 -9.49 -12.94 -16.49
CA VAL A 69 -9.19 -11.52 -16.72
C VAL A 69 -7.75 -11.40 -17.17
N TYR A 70 -7.56 -10.75 -18.30
CA TYR A 70 -6.25 -10.49 -18.89
C TYR A 70 -6.00 -8.98 -18.92
N LYS A 71 -4.74 -8.61 -18.79
CA LYS A 71 -4.26 -7.32 -19.24
C LYS A 71 -4.11 -7.37 -20.76
N ALA A 72 -4.74 -6.46 -21.46
CA ALA A 72 -4.67 -6.37 -22.91
C ALA A 72 -4.26 -4.97 -23.35
N ARG A 73 -3.62 -4.87 -24.51
CA ARG A 73 -3.29 -3.60 -25.17
C ARG A 73 -4.38 -3.29 -26.19
N ASP A 74 -5.08 -2.20 -25.97
CA ASP A 74 -5.97 -1.57 -26.95
C ASP A 74 -5.10 -0.91 -28.03
N THR A 75 -5.10 -1.49 -29.24
CA THR A 75 -4.24 -1.01 -30.34
C THR A 75 -4.77 0.25 -31.01
N HIS A 76 -6.05 0.59 -30.82
CA HIS A 76 -6.66 1.82 -31.37
C HIS A 76 -6.34 3.04 -30.52
N LEU A 77 -6.33 2.90 -29.19
CA LEU A 77 -6.11 3.99 -28.25
C LEU A 77 -4.72 3.94 -27.57
N ASP A 78 -3.90 2.94 -27.91
CA ASP A 78 -2.55 2.69 -27.35
C ASP A 78 -2.49 2.75 -25.82
N ARG A 79 -3.43 2.07 -25.17
CA ARG A 79 -3.54 1.98 -23.70
C ARG A 79 -3.68 0.54 -23.25
N PHE A 80 -3.43 0.30 -21.96
CA PHE A 80 -3.73 -0.99 -21.33
C PHE A 80 -5.15 -0.99 -20.74
N VAL A 81 -5.82 -2.12 -20.86
CA VAL A 81 -7.18 -2.38 -20.36
C VAL A 81 -7.22 -3.74 -19.67
N ALA A 82 -8.23 -3.97 -18.85
CA ALA A 82 -8.59 -5.30 -18.38
C ALA A 82 -9.58 -5.91 -19.38
N LEU A 83 -9.25 -7.09 -19.90
CA LEU A 83 -10.09 -7.86 -20.82
C LEU A 83 -10.56 -9.11 -20.09
N LYS A 84 -11.84 -9.19 -19.74
CA LYS A 84 -12.45 -10.36 -19.12
C LYS A 84 -13.05 -11.24 -20.20
N LEU A 85 -12.49 -12.45 -20.37
CA LEU A 85 -13.03 -13.48 -21.25
C LEU A 85 -13.94 -14.40 -20.45
N LEU A 86 -15.19 -14.54 -20.83
CA LEU A 86 -16.09 -15.51 -20.24
C LEU A 86 -15.74 -16.93 -20.72
N ARG A 87 -15.99 -17.90 -19.88
CA ARG A 87 -15.83 -19.31 -20.25
C ARG A 87 -16.70 -19.65 -21.47
N ARG A 88 -16.21 -20.51 -22.35
CA ARG A 88 -16.88 -20.90 -23.60
C ARG A 88 -18.24 -21.59 -23.36
N ASP A 89 -18.35 -22.38 -22.28
CA ASP A 89 -19.62 -23.02 -21.89
C ASP A 89 -20.70 -22.03 -21.45
N LEU A 90 -20.31 -20.81 -21.05
CA LEU A 90 -21.21 -19.69 -20.73
C LEU A 90 -21.49 -18.81 -21.94
N SER A 91 -20.75 -18.93 -23.05
CA SER A 91 -20.80 -18.05 -24.23
C SER A 91 -21.56 -18.67 -25.43
N GLY A 92 -22.06 -19.89 -25.35
CA GLY A 92 -22.45 -20.65 -26.56
C GLY A 92 -23.89 -20.49 -27.04
N LYS A 93 -24.78 -19.73 -26.35
CA LYS A 93 -26.20 -19.58 -26.74
C LYS A 93 -26.47 -18.13 -27.12
N GLU A 94 -27.07 -17.89 -28.29
CA GLU A 94 -27.38 -16.53 -28.79
C GLU A 94 -28.22 -15.68 -27.79
N ASP A 95 -29.22 -16.27 -27.15
CA ASP A 95 -30.06 -15.60 -26.15
C ASP A 95 -29.25 -15.22 -24.89
N HIS A 96 -28.26 -16.02 -24.54
CA HIS A 96 -27.38 -15.78 -23.39
C HIS A 96 -26.43 -14.63 -23.68
N ASN A 97 -25.79 -14.62 -24.85
CA ASN A 97 -24.90 -13.54 -25.26
C ASN A 97 -25.65 -12.20 -25.39
N ALA A 98 -26.90 -12.20 -25.86
CA ALA A 98 -27.73 -10.99 -25.93
C ALA A 98 -28.01 -10.39 -24.53
N ARG A 99 -28.29 -11.23 -23.52
CA ARG A 99 -28.46 -10.81 -22.13
C ARG A 99 -27.16 -10.26 -21.53
N LEU A 100 -26.04 -10.97 -21.70
CA LEU A 100 -24.73 -10.51 -21.27
C LEU A 100 -24.37 -9.17 -21.89
N GLN A 101 -24.64 -8.98 -23.18
CA GLN A 101 -24.40 -7.72 -23.87
C GLN A 101 -25.28 -6.59 -23.32
N GLN A 102 -26.52 -6.89 -22.98
CA GLN A 102 -27.42 -5.89 -22.36
C GLN A 102 -26.92 -5.48 -20.98
N GLU A 103 -26.52 -6.43 -20.12
CA GLU A 103 -25.97 -6.12 -18.80
C GLU A 103 -24.65 -5.34 -18.90
N ALA A 104 -23.76 -5.72 -19.81
CA ALA A 104 -22.53 -4.98 -20.06
C ALA A 104 -22.80 -3.53 -20.51
N ARG A 105 -23.83 -3.30 -21.36
CA ARG A 105 -24.24 -1.94 -21.76
C ARG A 105 -24.75 -1.11 -20.58
N ILE A 106 -25.54 -1.72 -19.68
CA ILE A 106 -26.03 -1.01 -18.50
C ILE A 106 -24.86 -0.72 -17.56
N ALA A 107 -23.95 -1.69 -17.35
CA ALA A 107 -22.74 -1.49 -16.56
C ALA A 107 -21.85 -0.37 -17.13
N ALA A 108 -21.72 -0.28 -18.45
CA ALA A 108 -20.97 0.78 -19.14
C ALA A 108 -21.60 2.19 -18.95
N SER A 109 -22.90 2.27 -18.67
CA SER A 109 -23.59 3.54 -18.39
C SER A 109 -23.31 4.10 -16.99
N VAL A 110 -22.78 3.28 -16.08
CA VAL A 110 -22.46 3.69 -14.70
C VAL A 110 -21.09 4.37 -14.69
N ASN A 111 -21.09 5.69 -14.59
CA ASN A 111 -19.85 6.47 -14.44
C ASN A 111 -19.76 7.00 -13.01
N HIS A 112 -18.94 6.35 -12.17
CA HIS A 112 -18.76 6.71 -10.77
C HIS A 112 -17.33 6.39 -10.29
N PRO A 113 -16.70 7.22 -9.45
CA PRO A 113 -15.31 7.01 -9.02
C PRO A 113 -15.10 5.68 -8.28
N ASN A 114 -16.12 5.13 -7.65
CA ASN A 114 -16.04 3.86 -6.92
C ASN A 114 -16.63 2.66 -7.70
N VAL A 115 -16.75 2.76 -9.03
CA VAL A 115 -17.17 1.69 -9.93
C VAL A 115 -16.10 1.51 -11.00
N ILE A 116 -15.75 0.27 -11.32
CA ILE A 116 -14.88 -0.03 -12.45
C ILE A 116 -15.60 0.35 -13.74
N GLN A 117 -14.97 1.20 -14.56
CA GLN A 117 -15.56 1.66 -15.82
C GLN A 117 -15.50 0.53 -16.87
N VAL A 118 -16.63 0.14 -17.42
CA VAL A 118 -16.71 -0.72 -18.58
C VAL A 118 -16.57 0.15 -19.83
N PHE A 119 -15.68 -0.22 -20.75
CA PHE A 119 -15.39 0.52 -21.97
C PHE A 119 -16.08 -0.08 -23.19
N ASP A 120 -16.09 -1.42 -23.28
CA ASP A 120 -16.62 -2.14 -24.43
C ASP A 120 -17.01 -3.58 -24.07
N SER A 121 -17.77 -4.24 -24.94
CA SER A 121 -18.07 -5.66 -24.86
C SER A 121 -18.37 -6.21 -26.23
N GLY A 122 -17.98 -7.45 -26.50
CA GLY A 122 -18.19 -8.10 -27.76
C GLY A 122 -18.13 -9.61 -27.68
N THR A 123 -18.29 -10.22 -28.86
CA THR A 123 -18.07 -11.66 -29.06
C THR A 123 -17.07 -11.84 -30.18
N ASP A 124 -16.00 -12.53 -29.93
CA ASP A 124 -14.98 -12.86 -30.91
C ASP A 124 -14.53 -14.30 -30.67
N HIS A 125 -14.29 -15.05 -31.76
CA HIS A 125 -13.93 -16.47 -31.70
C HIS A 125 -14.90 -17.31 -30.85
N GLY A 126 -16.21 -17.02 -30.94
CA GLY A 126 -17.25 -17.72 -30.16
C GLY A 126 -17.19 -17.48 -28.65
N GLN A 127 -16.41 -16.51 -28.17
CA GLN A 127 -16.22 -16.19 -26.77
C GLN A 127 -16.62 -14.75 -26.48
N PHE A 128 -17.49 -14.56 -25.49
CA PHE A 128 -17.90 -13.23 -25.04
C PHE A 128 -16.79 -12.58 -24.20
N TYR A 129 -16.51 -11.30 -24.47
CA TYR A 129 -15.55 -10.53 -23.70
C TYR A 129 -16.11 -9.20 -23.21
N VAL A 130 -15.55 -8.70 -22.11
CA VAL A 130 -15.82 -7.36 -21.57
C VAL A 130 -14.49 -6.65 -21.37
N VAL A 131 -14.42 -5.42 -21.89
CA VAL A 131 -13.27 -4.53 -21.76
C VAL A 131 -13.55 -3.50 -20.68
N MET A 132 -12.65 -3.37 -19.72
CA MET A 132 -12.84 -2.48 -18.59
C MET A 132 -11.54 -1.80 -18.15
N GLU A 133 -11.70 -0.83 -17.27
CA GLU A 133 -10.60 -0.14 -16.61
C GLU A 133 -9.65 -1.14 -15.94
N LEU A 134 -8.36 -1.00 -16.24
CA LEU A 134 -7.33 -1.81 -15.58
C LEU A 134 -6.96 -1.16 -14.24
N VAL A 135 -7.21 -1.89 -13.17
CA VAL A 135 -6.84 -1.51 -11.80
C VAL A 135 -5.92 -2.60 -11.24
N ASP A 136 -4.73 -2.23 -10.79
CA ASP A 136 -3.65 -3.16 -10.50
C ASP A 136 -3.01 -3.03 -9.10
N HIS A 137 -3.68 -2.34 -8.17
CA HIS A 137 -3.24 -2.23 -6.78
C HIS A 137 -3.78 -3.36 -5.86
N GLY A 138 -4.32 -4.42 -6.46
CA GLY A 138 -4.88 -5.57 -5.76
C GLY A 138 -6.33 -5.38 -5.31
N SER A 139 -6.87 -6.39 -4.67
CA SER A 139 -8.24 -6.46 -4.17
C SER A 139 -8.31 -6.33 -2.63
N LEU A 140 -9.53 -6.20 -2.10
CA LEU A 140 -9.75 -6.28 -0.65
C LEU A 140 -9.42 -7.68 -0.11
N ASP A 141 -9.60 -8.73 -0.93
CA ASP A 141 -9.20 -10.09 -0.61
C ASP A 141 -7.68 -10.18 -0.36
N ASP A 142 -6.87 -9.67 -1.31
CA ASP A 142 -5.42 -9.57 -1.16
C ASP A 142 -5.01 -8.72 0.07
N LEU A 143 -5.81 -7.72 0.42
CA LEU A 143 -5.53 -6.86 1.57
C LEU A 143 -5.82 -7.59 2.89
N ILE A 144 -6.93 -8.34 2.96
CA ILE A 144 -7.28 -9.17 4.11
C ILE A 144 -6.24 -10.29 4.28
N GLU A 145 -5.90 -11.02 3.21
CA GLU A 145 -4.86 -12.06 3.26
C GLU A 145 -3.51 -11.56 3.80
N ARG A 146 -3.15 -10.32 3.47
CA ARG A 146 -1.88 -9.71 3.92
C ARG A 146 -1.90 -9.21 5.35
N ARG A 147 -3.05 -8.77 5.88
CA ARG A 147 -3.15 -8.07 7.16
C ARG A 147 -3.92 -8.83 8.21
N ASP A 148 -4.59 -9.91 7.82
CA ASP A 148 -5.53 -10.69 8.63
C ASP A 148 -6.76 -9.84 9.00
N GLN A 149 -6.59 -8.76 9.72
CA GLN A 149 -7.64 -7.82 10.12
C GLN A 149 -7.31 -6.38 9.69
N LEU A 150 -8.33 -5.63 9.30
CA LEU A 150 -8.20 -4.24 8.96
C LEU A 150 -8.71 -3.33 10.08
N PRO A 151 -8.11 -2.15 10.27
CA PRO A 151 -8.60 -1.15 11.22
C PRO A 151 -10.04 -0.73 10.89
N GLU A 152 -10.86 -0.58 11.91
CA GLU A 152 -12.28 -0.20 11.79
C GLU A 152 -12.49 1.03 10.90
N MET A 153 -11.69 2.08 11.08
CA MET A 153 -11.76 3.29 10.27
C MET A 153 -11.58 3.01 8.78
N GLN A 154 -10.61 2.15 8.43
CA GLN A 154 -10.35 1.77 7.03
C GLN A 154 -11.50 0.95 6.45
N VAL A 155 -12.07 0.04 7.25
CA VAL A 155 -13.21 -0.78 6.83
C VAL A 155 -14.45 0.08 6.58
N LEU A 156 -14.73 1.05 7.45
CA LEU A 156 -15.84 2.00 7.23
C LEU A 156 -15.62 2.84 5.98
N GLU A 157 -14.40 3.30 5.72
CA GLU A 157 -14.09 4.09 4.53
C GLU A 157 -14.30 3.28 3.23
N ILE A 158 -13.82 2.04 3.19
CA ILE A 158 -14.08 1.10 2.09
C ILE A 158 -15.59 0.88 1.93
N GLY A 159 -16.30 0.64 3.03
CA GLY A 159 -17.75 0.44 3.03
C GLY A 159 -18.53 1.61 2.46
N ILE A 160 -18.15 2.84 2.82
CA ILE A 160 -18.75 4.07 2.29
C ILE A 160 -18.50 4.20 0.78
N GLN A 161 -17.28 3.95 0.33
CA GLN A 161 -16.93 4.04 -1.09
C GLN A 161 -17.69 3.02 -1.93
N VAL A 162 -17.71 1.76 -1.51
CA VAL A 162 -18.43 0.68 -2.20
C VAL A 162 -19.93 0.93 -2.18
N ALA A 163 -20.50 1.34 -1.06
CA ALA A 163 -21.95 1.67 -0.98
C ALA A 163 -22.33 2.84 -1.91
N LYS A 164 -21.45 3.85 -2.10
CA LYS A 164 -21.63 4.92 -3.09
C LYS A 164 -21.64 4.37 -4.52
N GLY A 165 -20.73 3.45 -4.84
CA GLY A 165 -20.69 2.77 -6.14
C GLY A 165 -21.94 1.94 -6.40
N LEU A 166 -22.35 1.10 -5.43
CA LEU A 166 -23.58 0.29 -5.51
C LEU A 166 -24.84 1.15 -5.66
N ARG A 167 -24.92 2.29 -4.95
CA ARG A 167 -26.01 3.26 -5.11
C ARG A 167 -26.08 3.80 -6.53
N ALA A 168 -24.93 4.20 -7.10
CA ALA A 168 -24.88 4.73 -8.45
C ALA A 168 -25.33 3.68 -9.49
N ALA A 169 -24.94 2.43 -9.32
CA ALA A 169 -25.39 1.31 -10.16
C ALA A 169 -26.91 1.04 -10.00
N HIS A 170 -27.40 1.03 -8.77
CA HIS A 170 -28.83 0.84 -8.49
C HIS A 170 -29.71 1.95 -9.11
N GLN A 171 -29.24 3.18 -9.17
CA GLN A 171 -29.93 4.29 -9.86
C GLN A 171 -30.06 4.07 -11.36
N GLN A 172 -29.21 3.22 -11.96
CA GLN A 172 -29.32 2.77 -13.36
C GLN A 172 -30.08 1.44 -13.51
N GLY A 173 -30.70 0.95 -12.44
CA GLY A 173 -31.43 -0.32 -12.42
C GLY A 173 -30.58 -1.57 -12.29
N LEU A 174 -29.28 -1.43 -11.95
CA LEU A 174 -28.38 -2.56 -11.75
C LEU A 174 -28.33 -3.00 -10.29
N ILE A 175 -28.36 -4.32 -10.08
CA ILE A 175 -28.04 -5.00 -8.83
C ILE A 175 -26.78 -5.81 -9.07
N HIS A 176 -25.81 -5.74 -8.14
CA HIS A 176 -24.48 -6.33 -8.34
C HIS A 176 -24.50 -7.87 -8.23
N ARG A 177 -25.13 -8.40 -7.20
CA ARG A 177 -25.34 -9.84 -6.94
C ARG A 177 -24.08 -10.66 -6.60
N ASP A 178 -22.88 -10.09 -6.67
CA ASP A 178 -21.62 -10.79 -6.35
C ASP A 178 -20.64 -9.87 -5.58
N VAL A 179 -21.14 -9.14 -4.58
CA VAL A 179 -20.28 -8.32 -3.71
C VAL A 179 -19.47 -9.21 -2.80
N LYS A 180 -18.14 -9.19 -2.94
CA LYS A 180 -17.18 -9.96 -2.13
C LYS A 180 -15.81 -9.28 -2.14
N PRO A 181 -14.89 -9.65 -1.24
CA PRO A 181 -13.57 -9.01 -1.16
C PRO A 181 -12.80 -9.00 -2.50
N ALA A 182 -12.83 -10.10 -3.25
CA ALA A 182 -12.13 -10.20 -4.54
C ALA A 182 -12.63 -9.23 -5.62
N ASN A 183 -13.88 -8.74 -5.50
CA ASN A 183 -14.49 -7.80 -6.46
C ASN A 183 -14.39 -6.33 -6.02
N ILE A 184 -13.72 -6.04 -4.90
CA ILE A 184 -13.40 -4.68 -4.46
C ILE A 184 -11.93 -4.43 -4.75
N LEU A 185 -11.64 -3.64 -5.78
CA LEU A 185 -10.29 -3.37 -6.26
C LEU A 185 -9.80 -2.00 -5.79
N PHE A 186 -8.49 -1.83 -5.64
CA PHE A 186 -7.88 -0.59 -5.20
C PHE A 186 -7.15 0.11 -6.34
N VAL A 187 -7.43 1.40 -6.56
CA VAL A 187 -6.71 2.26 -7.50
C VAL A 187 -5.41 2.78 -6.86
N ASP A 188 -5.46 2.98 -5.56
CA ASP A 188 -4.35 3.37 -4.68
C ASP A 188 -4.61 2.84 -3.26
N GLU A 189 -3.84 3.30 -2.27
CA GLU A 189 -3.98 2.85 -0.87
C GLU A 189 -5.35 3.18 -0.24
N TYR A 190 -6.14 4.09 -0.81
CA TYR A 190 -7.37 4.65 -0.21
C TYR A 190 -8.60 4.54 -1.11
N ALA A 191 -8.43 4.51 -2.42
CA ALA A 191 -9.53 4.56 -3.38
C ALA A 191 -9.98 3.16 -3.80
N ALA A 192 -11.15 2.74 -3.30
CA ALA A 192 -11.77 1.47 -3.63
C ALA A 192 -12.78 1.62 -4.78
N LYS A 193 -12.80 0.63 -5.68
CA LYS A 193 -13.78 0.49 -6.76
C LYS A 193 -14.39 -0.91 -6.72
N ILE A 194 -15.70 -1.00 -6.93
CA ILE A 194 -16.39 -2.28 -7.12
C ILE A 194 -16.34 -2.68 -8.59
N SER A 195 -16.00 -3.95 -8.86
CA SER A 195 -15.89 -4.57 -10.19
C SER A 195 -16.94 -5.65 -10.40
N ASP A 196 -17.07 -6.11 -11.64
CA ASP A 196 -17.86 -7.31 -11.98
C ASP A 196 -19.36 -7.22 -11.75
N PHE A 197 -19.98 -6.09 -12.10
CA PHE A 197 -21.44 -5.92 -12.07
C PHE A 197 -22.17 -6.92 -12.97
N GLY A 198 -23.24 -7.51 -12.45
CA GLY A 198 -24.34 -8.10 -13.20
C GLY A 198 -24.09 -9.44 -13.92
N LEU A 199 -22.85 -9.75 -14.31
CA LEU A 199 -22.54 -10.97 -15.08
C LEU A 199 -22.92 -12.27 -14.35
N ALA A 200 -23.02 -12.23 -13.02
CA ALA A 200 -23.42 -13.37 -12.20
C ALA A 200 -24.92 -13.71 -12.28
N GLY A 201 -25.77 -12.74 -12.60
CA GLY A 201 -27.21 -12.95 -12.73
C GLY A 201 -27.58 -13.80 -13.94
N VAL A 202 -26.95 -13.50 -15.08
CA VAL A 202 -27.21 -14.21 -16.34
C VAL A 202 -26.67 -15.64 -16.32
N ALA A 203 -25.50 -15.84 -15.72
CA ALA A 203 -24.86 -17.16 -15.66
C ALA A 203 -25.59 -18.18 -14.76
N GLY A 204 -26.45 -17.73 -13.85
CA GLY A 204 -27.14 -18.58 -12.85
C GLY A 204 -28.57 -18.99 -13.18
N GLU A 205 -29.25 -18.30 -14.10
CA GLU A 205 -30.68 -18.54 -14.36
C GLU A 205 -30.96 -19.83 -15.15
N ASP A 206 -30.04 -20.30 -16.00
CA ASP A 206 -30.24 -21.46 -16.87
C ASP A 206 -29.77 -22.79 -16.27
N SER A 207 -29.21 -22.82 -15.08
CA SER A 207 -28.71 -24.06 -14.48
C SER A 207 -29.80 -24.75 -13.63
N GLU A 208 -30.58 -25.61 -14.28
CA GLU A 208 -31.51 -26.51 -13.59
C GLU A 208 -30.82 -27.49 -12.61
N THR A 209 -29.49 -27.61 -12.72
CA THR A 209 -28.65 -28.44 -11.84
C THR A 209 -28.05 -27.68 -10.67
N ALA A 210 -28.58 -26.51 -10.30
CA ALA A 210 -28.06 -25.66 -9.24
C ALA A 210 -28.20 -26.27 -7.83
N ALA A 211 -27.59 -27.44 -7.61
CA ALA A 211 -27.19 -27.88 -6.27
C ALA A 211 -25.87 -27.25 -5.82
N GLU A 212 -25.07 -26.71 -6.77
CA GLU A 212 -23.78 -26.09 -6.49
C GLU A 212 -23.85 -24.60 -6.76
N ILE A 213 -23.66 -23.80 -5.69
CA ILE A 213 -23.55 -22.35 -5.77
C ILE A 213 -22.17 -22.04 -6.37
N TRP A 214 -22.14 -21.43 -7.55
CA TRP A 214 -20.93 -20.95 -8.17
C TRP A 214 -20.35 -19.76 -7.37
N GLY A 215 -19.14 -19.91 -6.85
CA GLY A 215 -18.45 -18.87 -6.08
C GLY A 215 -18.38 -19.16 -4.59
N THR A 216 -17.89 -18.21 -3.82
CA THR A 216 -17.72 -18.32 -2.37
C THR A 216 -19.06 -18.04 -1.67
N PRO A 217 -19.78 -19.04 -1.14
CA PRO A 217 -21.17 -18.90 -0.71
C PRO A 217 -21.34 -18.09 0.58
N TYR A 218 -20.24 -17.70 1.20
CA TYR A 218 -20.23 -17.04 2.51
C TYR A 218 -20.85 -15.64 2.47
N TYR A 219 -20.69 -14.92 1.34
CA TYR A 219 -21.19 -13.55 1.17
C TYR A 219 -22.59 -13.48 0.57
N VAL A 220 -23.12 -14.57 0.02
CA VAL A 220 -24.40 -14.63 -0.68
C VAL A 220 -25.56 -14.39 0.29
N ALA A 221 -26.52 -13.54 -0.09
CA ALA A 221 -27.71 -13.26 0.71
C ALA A 221 -28.62 -14.49 0.89
N PRO A 222 -29.29 -14.64 2.06
CA PRO A 222 -30.15 -15.80 2.34
C PRO A 222 -31.31 -16.00 1.33
N GLU A 223 -31.92 -14.91 0.84
CA GLU A 223 -32.99 -14.95 -0.15
C GLU A 223 -32.52 -15.55 -1.48
N ARG A 224 -31.29 -15.31 -1.91
CA ARG A 224 -30.71 -15.92 -3.11
C ARG A 224 -30.50 -17.43 -2.93
N LEU A 225 -30.07 -17.86 -1.74
CA LEU A 225 -29.99 -19.30 -1.40
C LEU A 225 -31.35 -20.00 -1.41
N ARG A 226 -32.44 -19.26 -1.09
CA ARG A 226 -33.80 -19.74 -1.14
C ARG A 226 -34.45 -19.65 -2.51
N LYS A 227 -33.72 -19.08 -3.51
CA LYS A 227 -34.26 -18.76 -4.86
C LYS A 227 -35.49 -17.83 -4.80
N GLU A 228 -35.51 -16.93 -3.82
CA GLU A 228 -36.53 -15.87 -3.69
C GLU A 228 -36.13 -14.64 -4.53
N PRO A 229 -37.10 -13.78 -4.91
CA PRO A 229 -36.77 -12.52 -5.60
C PRO A 229 -35.79 -11.68 -4.81
N GLU A 230 -34.70 -11.26 -5.46
CA GLU A 230 -33.61 -10.48 -4.88
C GLU A 230 -33.73 -9.02 -5.32
N ASP A 231 -33.56 -8.10 -4.38
CA ASP A 231 -33.40 -6.67 -4.66
C ASP A 231 -32.04 -6.16 -4.16
N PHE A 232 -31.81 -4.85 -4.23
CA PHE A 232 -30.56 -4.19 -3.80
C PHE A 232 -30.16 -4.50 -2.34
N ARG A 233 -31.08 -4.96 -1.50
CA ARG A 233 -30.79 -5.34 -0.11
C ARG A 233 -29.98 -6.65 -0.02
N GLY A 234 -29.96 -7.45 -1.11
CA GLY A 234 -29.01 -8.55 -1.26
C GLY A 234 -27.57 -8.06 -1.34
N ASP A 235 -27.32 -6.99 -2.09
CA ASP A 235 -25.98 -6.36 -2.15
C ASP A 235 -25.57 -5.73 -0.82
N ILE A 236 -26.52 -5.15 -0.06
CA ILE A 236 -26.27 -4.64 1.30
C ILE A 236 -25.83 -5.77 2.24
N TYR A 237 -26.47 -6.94 2.15
CA TYR A 237 -26.06 -8.12 2.92
C TYR A 237 -24.64 -8.56 2.54
N SER A 238 -24.38 -8.71 1.26
CA SER A 238 -23.09 -9.16 0.74
C SER A 238 -21.96 -8.17 1.09
N LEU A 239 -22.24 -6.86 1.04
CA LEU A 239 -21.32 -5.83 1.51
C LEU A 239 -21.08 -5.95 3.02
N GLY A 240 -22.13 -6.14 3.83
CA GLY A 240 -22.00 -6.34 5.27
C GLY A 240 -21.14 -7.55 5.62
N ALA A 241 -21.35 -8.68 4.93
CA ALA A 241 -20.53 -9.89 5.08
C ALA A 241 -19.06 -9.66 4.67
N THR A 242 -18.84 -8.88 3.61
CA THR A 242 -17.50 -8.50 3.14
C THR A 242 -16.77 -7.60 4.14
N LEU A 243 -17.43 -6.58 4.68
CA LEU A 243 -16.86 -5.68 5.68
C LEU A 243 -16.64 -6.38 7.02
N PHE A 244 -17.55 -7.31 7.39
CA PHE A 244 -17.33 -8.18 8.55
C PHE A 244 -16.05 -8.99 8.39
N HIS A 245 -15.84 -9.63 7.22
CA HIS A 245 -14.61 -10.36 6.96
C HIS A 245 -13.37 -9.45 7.09
N ALA A 246 -13.42 -8.25 6.55
CA ALA A 246 -12.30 -7.31 6.60
C ALA A 246 -11.90 -6.89 8.03
N ILE A 247 -12.85 -6.73 8.94
CA ILE A 247 -12.57 -6.32 10.33
C ILE A 247 -12.31 -7.52 11.25
N ALA A 248 -12.98 -8.68 10.99
CA ALA A 248 -12.88 -9.88 11.81
C ALA A 248 -11.72 -10.81 11.42
N GLY A 249 -11.13 -10.64 10.22
CA GLY A 249 -10.10 -11.53 9.65
C GLY A 249 -10.68 -12.84 9.12
N LYS A 250 -11.99 -13.05 9.21
CA LYS A 250 -12.65 -14.23 8.68
C LYS A 250 -14.07 -13.94 8.25
N ALA A 251 -14.57 -14.71 7.28
CA ALA A 251 -15.93 -14.57 6.81
C ALA A 251 -16.94 -14.82 7.96
N PRO A 252 -18.13 -14.16 7.93
CA PRO A 252 -19.14 -14.29 8.98
C PRO A 252 -19.66 -15.73 9.12
N ILE A 253 -19.45 -16.54 8.10
CA ILE A 253 -19.83 -17.95 8.07
C ILE A 253 -18.68 -18.71 7.44
N GLU A 254 -18.13 -19.64 8.17
CA GLU A 254 -17.14 -20.60 7.70
C GLU A 254 -17.73 -22.02 7.82
N GLY A 255 -17.50 -22.84 6.83
CA GLY A 255 -17.92 -24.24 6.85
C GLY A 255 -17.48 -24.97 5.60
N GLU A 256 -17.28 -26.27 5.70
CA GLU A 256 -16.88 -27.11 4.56
C GLU A 256 -18.04 -27.44 3.60
N THR A 257 -19.18 -26.74 3.73
CA THR A 257 -20.39 -27.07 2.98
C THR A 257 -20.74 -26.01 1.93
N ASN A 258 -20.94 -26.47 0.70
CA ASN A 258 -21.52 -25.68 -0.39
C ASN A 258 -23.03 -25.97 -0.55
N ALA A 259 -23.65 -26.77 0.36
CA ALA A 259 -25.05 -27.13 0.29
C ALA A 259 -25.93 -25.97 0.78
N GLY A 260 -26.78 -25.42 -0.09
CA GLY A 260 -27.65 -24.28 0.20
C GLY A 260 -28.46 -24.39 1.51
N PRO A 261 -29.11 -25.52 1.85
CA PRO A 261 -29.84 -25.67 3.12
C PRO A 261 -28.95 -25.54 4.36
N ALA A 262 -27.76 -26.14 4.35
CA ALA A 262 -26.84 -26.07 5.48
C ALA A 262 -26.29 -24.64 5.66
N LEU A 263 -25.99 -23.93 4.57
CA LEU A 263 -25.61 -22.53 4.61
C LEU A 263 -26.71 -21.62 5.17
N LEU A 264 -27.98 -21.90 4.82
CA LEU A 264 -29.11 -21.17 5.35
C LEU A 264 -29.28 -21.36 6.88
N ASP A 265 -29.00 -22.56 7.40
CA ASP A 265 -29.05 -22.81 8.84
C ASP A 265 -27.88 -22.10 9.56
N LEU A 266 -26.71 -22.06 8.99
CA LEU A 266 -25.60 -21.27 9.52
C LEU A 266 -25.92 -19.77 9.55
N LYS A 267 -26.54 -19.23 8.49
CA LYS A 267 -26.94 -17.81 8.39
C LYS A 267 -28.05 -17.37 9.35
N LYS A 268 -28.74 -18.30 9.99
CA LYS A 268 -29.74 -18.02 11.05
C LYS A 268 -29.12 -17.84 12.43
N GLN A 269 -27.87 -18.29 12.63
CA GLN A 269 -27.20 -18.18 13.92
C GLN A 269 -26.86 -16.71 14.21
N PRO A 270 -27.06 -16.24 15.45
CA PRO A 270 -26.63 -14.90 15.83
C PRO A 270 -25.12 -14.82 15.74
N LEU A 271 -24.63 -13.78 15.08
CA LEU A 271 -23.22 -13.49 14.90
C LEU A 271 -22.94 -12.14 15.58
N ASP A 272 -22.08 -12.13 16.58
CA ASP A 272 -21.60 -10.89 17.19
C ASP A 272 -20.20 -10.57 16.67
N LEU A 273 -20.04 -9.41 16.05
CA LEU A 273 -18.74 -8.92 15.57
C LEU A 273 -17.71 -8.82 16.71
N ARG A 274 -18.16 -8.55 17.94
CA ARG A 274 -17.29 -8.41 19.11
C ARG A 274 -16.56 -9.68 19.51
N ASP A 275 -17.09 -10.85 19.14
CA ASP A 275 -16.42 -12.14 19.35
C ASP A 275 -15.11 -12.25 18.56
N PHE A 276 -14.97 -11.45 17.49
CA PHE A 276 -13.82 -11.46 16.57
C PHE A 276 -13.04 -10.14 16.55
N ALA A 277 -13.72 -9.04 16.79
CA ALA A 277 -13.17 -7.69 16.85
C ALA A 277 -13.70 -6.95 18.09
N PRO A 278 -13.20 -7.28 19.30
CA PRO A 278 -13.71 -6.73 20.56
C PRO A 278 -13.54 -5.20 20.68
N GLU A 279 -12.60 -4.63 19.94
CA GLU A 279 -12.33 -3.19 19.89
C GLU A 279 -13.28 -2.41 18.98
N ALA A 280 -14.14 -3.11 18.21
CA ALA A 280 -15.08 -2.46 17.30
C ALA A 280 -16.10 -1.60 18.07
N SER A 281 -16.37 -0.41 17.56
CA SER A 281 -17.33 0.52 18.15
C SER A 281 -18.76 -0.03 18.12
N GLU A 282 -19.60 0.37 19.07
CA GLU A 282 -21.00 -0.07 19.12
C GLU A 282 -21.77 0.33 17.85
N ALA A 283 -21.46 1.49 17.29
CA ALA A 283 -22.07 1.95 16.05
C ALA A 283 -21.76 1.00 14.89
N THR A 284 -20.50 0.62 14.69
CA THR A 284 -20.09 -0.31 13.63
C THR A 284 -20.68 -1.69 13.82
N VAL A 285 -20.68 -2.22 15.06
CA VAL A 285 -21.32 -3.51 15.39
C VAL A 285 -22.80 -3.50 15.00
N SER A 286 -23.54 -2.45 15.41
CA SER A 286 -24.97 -2.33 15.11
C SER A 286 -25.26 -2.21 13.60
N ILE A 287 -24.44 -1.45 12.86
CA ILE A 287 -24.56 -1.31 11.41
C ILE A 287 -24.34 -2.66 10.73
N PHE A 288 -23.28 -3.38 11.07
CA PHE A 288 -22.95 -4.66 10.43
C PHE A 288 -24.02 -5.73 10.77
N GLN A 289 -24.47 -5.83 12.01
CA GLN A 289 -25.58 -6.71 12.38
C GLN A 289 -26.84 -6.43 11.56
N ARG A 290 -27.15 -5.15 11.33
CA ARG A 290 -28.31 -4.77 10.51
C ARG A 290 -28.08 -5.08 9.02
N MET A 291 -26.88 -4.90 8.48
CA MET A 291 -26.56 -5.25 7.08
C MET A 291 -26.73 -6.75 6.83
N ILE A 292 -26.22 -7.61 7.73
CA ILE A 292 -26.25 -9.07 7.58
C ILE A 292 -27.51 -9.72 8.18
N ALA A 293 -28.56 -8.95 8.49
CA ALA A 293 -29.80 -9.51 8.97
C ALA A 293 -30.38 -10.55 7.99
N PRO A 294 -30.76 -11.78 8.46
CA PRO A 294 -31.30 -12.84 7.60
C PRO A 294 -32.58 -12.45 6.85
N ASP A 295 -33.39 -11.58 7.46
CA ASP A 295 -34.61 -11.00 6.90
C ASP A 295 -34.26 -9.69 6.20
N SER A 296 -34.42 -9.61 4.87
CA SER A 296 -34.13 -8.43 4.07
C SER A 296 -34.92 -7.18 4.50
N ALA A 297 -36.14 -7.37 5.07
CA ALA A 297 -36.95 -6.25 5.57
C ALA A 297 -36.34 -5.56 6.81
N LYS A 298 -35.47 -6.23 7.53
CA LYS A 298 -34.76 -5.69 8.71
C LYS A 298 -33.47 -4.95 8.35
N ARG A 299 -33.00 -5.06 7.10
CA ARG A 299 -31.82 -4.35 6.59
C ARG A 299 -32.13 -2.88 6.36
N PHE A 300 -31.17 -2.14 5.83
CA PHE A 300 -31.37 -0.75 5.42
C PHE A 300 -32.33 -0.65 4.24
N SER A 301 -33.25 0.31 4.31
CA SER A 301 -34.30 0.51 3.32
C SER A 301 -33.83 1.22 2.06
N SER A 302 -32.63 1.81 2.10
CA SER A 302 -31.96 2.45 0.96
C SER A 302 -30.45 2.53 1.19
N TYR A 303 -29.70 2.75 0.10
CA TYR A 303 -28.27 3.08 0.19
C TYR A 303 -28.02 4.41 0.90
N ASP A 304 -28.94 5.38 0.80
CA ASP A 304 -28.80 6.67 1.49
C ASP A 304 -28.89 6.51 3.01
N GLU A 305 -29.79 5.66 3.49
CA GLU A 305 -29.87 5.32 4.91
C GLU A 305 -28.59 4.61 5.38
N LEU A 306 -28.09 3.63 4.62
CA LEU A 306 -26.84 2.92 4.93
C LEU A 306 -25.66 3.89 4.98
N LEU A 307 -25.50 4.74 3.96
CA LEU A 307 -24.42 5.72 3.88
C LEU A 307 -24.44 6.69 5.04
N SER A 308 -25.62 7.21 5.41
CA SER A 308 -25.74 8.12 6.56
C SER A 308 -25.26 7.48 7.85
N ASN A 309 -25.58 6.20 8.08
CA ASN A 309 -25.14 5.47 9.27
C ASN A 309 -23.62 5.19 9.25
N LEU A 310 -23.07 4.74 8.11
CA LEU A 310 -21.63 4.51 7.98
C LEU A 310 -20.81 5.80 8.18
N GLU A 311 -21.25 6.91 7.56
CA GLU A 311 -20.58 8.22 7.69
C GLU A 311 -20.72 8.81 9.11
N GLU A 312 -21.79 8.50 9.84
CA GLU A 312 -21.96 8.89 11.24
C GLU A 312 -21.02 8.09 12.15
N ALA A 313 -20.92 6.78 11.95
CA ALA A 313 -19.97 5.93 12.68
C ALA A 313 -18.52 6.39 12.44
N GLN A 314 -18.16 6.68 11.19
CA GLN A 314 -16.83 7.21 10.84
C GLN A 314 -16.55 8.54 11.54
N ARG A 315 -17.51 9.50 11.54
CA ARG A 315 -17.36 10.77 12.24
C ARG A 315 -17.23 10.61 13.75
N ALA A 316 -17.95 9.67 14.35
CA ALA A 316 -17.84 9.37 15.77
C ALA A 316 -16.45 8.87 16.15
N LEU A 317 -15.83 7.99 15.35
CA LEU A 317 -14.46 7.52 15.56
C LEU A 317 -13.44 8.66 15.45
N ILE A 318 -13.57 9.56 14.45
CA ILE A 318 -12.73 10.74 14.31
C ILE A 318 -12.88 11.67 15.54
N GLY A 319 -14.11 11.88 16.02
CA GLY A 319 -14.40 12.67 17.21
C GLY A 319 -13.77 12.07 18.48
N MET A 320 -13.72 10.76 18.61
CA MET A 320 -13.08 10.07 19.74
C MET A 320 -11.55 10.23 19.73
N THR A 321 -10.92 10.27 18.56
CA THR A 321 -9.47 10.49 18.43
C THR A 321 -9.07 11.94 18.71
N HIS A 322 -9.98 12.89 18.58
CA HIS A 322 -9.80 14.32 18.83
C HIS A 322 -10.39 14.82 20.15
N VAL A 323 -10.83 13.94 21.06
CA VAL A 323 -11.14 14.39 22.41
C VAL A 323 -9.79 14.86 22.99
N PRO A 324 -9.58 16.18 23.20
CA PRO A 324 -8.48 16.63 24.02
C PRO A 324 -8.64 15.85 25.30
N LEU A 325 -7.57 15.33 25.85
CA LEU A 325 -7.53 14.91 27.24
C LEU A 325 -7.94 16.13 28.04
N ASP A 326 -9.24 16.38 28.10
CA ASP A 326 -9.80 17.28 29.09
C ASP A 326 -9.38 16.63 30.40
N ARG A 327 -8.27 17.17 30.92
CA ARG A 327 -7.92 16.93 32.31
C ARG A 327 -9.19 17.29 33.05
N ARG A 328 -10.08 16.31 33.27
CA ARG A 328 -11.13 16.41 34.27
C ARG A 328 -10.39 16.91 35.49
N ARG A 329 -10.41 18.21 35.67
CA ARG A 329 -10.17 18.83 36.95
C ARG A 329 -11.15 18.13 37.87
N ARG A 330 -10.67 17.06 38.52
CA ARG A 330 -11.35 16.55 39.72
C ARG A 330 -11.59 17.80 40.52
N PRO A 331 -12.85 18.15 40.85
CA PRO A 331 -13.10 19.31 41.69
C PRO A 331 -12.28 19.06 42.93
N ARG A 332 -11.27 19.90 43.11
CA ARG A 332 -10.34 19.82 44.25
C ARG A 332 -11.18 20.23 45.45
N ARG A 333 -11.88 19.25 46.05
CA ARG A 333 -12.71 19.40 47.28
C ARG A 333 -11.94 19.96 48.46
N TRP A 334 -10.70 20.39 48.26
CA TRP A 334 -9.80 20.95 49.25
C TRP A 334 -9.75 22.49 49.18
N LEU A 335 -10.35 23.16 48.20
CA LEU A 335 -10.36 24.62 48.15
C LEU A 335 -11.08 25.29 49.35
N PRO A 336 -12.21 24.76 49.89
CA PRO A 336 -12.82 25.37 51.04
C PRO A 336 -11.99 25.21 52.32
N ILE A 337 -11.21 24.14 52.49
CA ILE A 337 -10.38 23.91 53.68
C ILE A 337 -9.15 24.80 53.64
N GLY A 338 -8.50 24.98 52.49
CA GLY A 338 -7.35 25.88 52.36
C GLY A 338 -7.73 27.37 52.55
N ALA A 339 -8.88 27.77 52.00
CA ALA A 339 -9.39 29.13 52.20
C ALA A 339 -9.79 29.42 53.68
N ALA A 340 -10.41 28.45 54.34
CA ALA A 340 -10.76 28.54 55.74
C ALA A 340 -9.50 28.64 56.66
N LEU A 341 -8.44 27.91 56.38
CA LEU A 341 -7.17 27.98 57.07
C LEU A 341 -6.45 29.32 56.86
N LEU A 342 -6.46 29.87 55.65
CA LEU A 342 -5.89 31.19 55.35
C LEU A 342 -6.65 32.30 56.04
N ILE A 343 -7.99 32.24 56.09
CA ILE A 343 -8.82 33.21 56.79
C ILE A 343 -8.59 33.10 58.33
N ALA A 344 -8.47 31.90 58.88
CA ALA A 344 -8.18 31.71 60.29
C ALA A 344 -6.76 32.20 60.66
N LEU A 345 -5.77 32.01 59.79
CA LEU A 345 -4.40 32.48 60.01
C LEU A 345 -4.33 34.03 59.91
N SER A 346 -5.03 34.63 58.99
CA SER A 346 -5.10 36.11 58.85
C SER A 346 -5.83 36.76 60.05
N ALA A 347 -6.91 36.15 60.54
CA ALA A 347 -7.60 36.60 61.75
C ALA A 347 -6.72 36.51 63.02
N ALA A 348 -5.92 35.42 63.14
CA ALA A 348 -4.96 35.26 64.23
C ALA A 348 -3.83 36.29 64.20
N VAL A 349 -3.32 36.61 62.99
CA VAL A 349 -2.30 37.67 62.81
C VAL A 349 -2.86 39.07 63.13
N VAL A 350 -4.08 39.38 62.69
CA VAL A 350 -4.75 40.66 63.04
C VAL A 350 -4.99 40.75 64.54
N MET A 351 -5.39 39.66 65.19
CA MET A 351 -5.61 39.60 66.64
C MET A 351 -4.28 39.74 67.44
N LEU A 352 -3.18 39.16 66.93
CA LEU A 352 -1.83 39.32 67.48
C LEU A 352 -1.31 40.77 67.34
N PHE A 353 -1.60 41.43 66.22
CA PHE A 353 -1.29 42.86 66.03
C PHE A 353 -2.15 43.77 66.89
N ALA A 354 -3.42 43.46 67.10
CA ALA A 354 -4.32 44.21 67.98
C ALA A 354 -3.92 44.09 69.47
N LEU A 355 -3.38 42.97 69.91
CA LEU A 355 -2.87 42.75 71.28
C LEU A 355 -1.51 43.39 71.51
N ARG A 356 -0.68 43.59 70.45
CA ARG A 356 0.61 44.32 70.56
C ARG A 356 0.51 45.84 70.45
N GLY A 357 -0.64 46.38 69.97
CA GLY A 357 -0.87 47.81 69.76
C GLY A 357 -1.26 48.59 70.98
N ARG A 358 -1.11 48.04 72.21
CA ARG A 358 -1.45 48.80 73.45
C ARG A 358 -0.23 49.00 74.34
N GLN A 359 0.84 49.59 73.82
CA GLN A 359 1.79 50.34 74.66
C GLN A 359 2.54 51.41 73.86
N GLY A 360 2.16 52.62 74.04
CA GLY A 360 2.95 53.79 74.36
C GLY A 360 3.60 54.60 73.20
N ASN A 361 2.93 55.78 72.97
CA ASN A 361 3.50 57.08 72.70
C ASN A 361 4.23 57.42 71.38
N ALA A 362 3.59 58.42 70.72
CA ALA A 362 4.09 59.27 69.64
C ALA A 362 5.13 60.33 70.16
N PRO A 363 5.65 61.30 69.37
CA PRO A 363 5.66 61.50 67.92
C PRO A 363 7.03 62.00 67.37
N ALA A 364 7.25 62.00 66.06
CA ALA A 364 7.81 63.14 65.30
C ALA A 364 8.09 62.79 63.83
N ARG A 365 7.55 63.61 62.95
CA ARG A 365 7.89 63.85 61.53
C ARG A 365 9.05 64.87 61.47
N PRO A 366 9.75 65.25 60.41
CA PRO A 366 9.53 64.91 58.98
C PRO A 366 10.82 64.73 58.13
N ALA A 367 10.64 64.58 56.83
CA ALA A 367 11.39 65.07 55.66
C ALA A 367 11.99 64.02 54.71
N ALA A 368 11.47 64.07 53.49
CA ALA A 368 12.12 63.58 52.22
C ALA A 368 12.87 64.80 51.62
N PRO A 369 13.47 64.75 50.44
CA PRO A 369 14.27 63.79 49.66
C PRO A 369 15.71 64.29 49.36
N PRO A 370 16.49 64.03 48.38
CA PRO A 370 16.23 63.91 46.92
C PRO A 370 17.07 62.89 46.14
N VAL A 371 16.72 62.77 44.88
CA VAL A 371 17.37 62.10 43.74
C VAL A 371 18.79 62.65 43.49
N SER A 372 19.75 61.80 43.12
CA SER A 372 20.89 62.21 42.32
C SER A 372 21.55 61.04 41.57
N SER A 373 21.66 61.27 40.29
CA SER A 373 22.45 60.64 39.25
C SER A 373 23.93 60.54 39.58
N VAL A 374 24.58 59.42 39.18
CA VAL A 374 26.06 59.32 39.02
C VAL A 374 26.35 58.31 37.93
N GLU A 375 26.72 58.79 36.85
CA GLU A 375 27.97 58.89 36.12
C GLU A 375 28.93 57.66 36.12
N VAL A 376 29.17 57.21 34.89
CA VAL A 376 30.14 56.19 34.45
C VAL A 376 31.59 56.66 34.72
N LYS A 377 32.40 55.83 35.32
CA LYS A 377 33.85 55.88 35.22
C LYS A 377 34.45 54.47 35.05
N SER A 378 35.13 54.29 33.94
CA SER A 378 36.08 53.17 33.72
C SER A 378 37.30 53.29 34.62
N PRO A 379 37.87 52.18 35.04
CA PRO A 379 39.24 52.17 35.51
C PRO A 379 40.19 51.40 34.55
N GLU A 380 41.32 51.96 34.55
CA GLU A 380 42.58 51.67 33.86
C GLU A 380 43.11 50.22 33.99
N ARG A 381 43.93 49.90 33.00
CA ARG A 381 44.78 48.73 32.83
C ARG A 381 45.61 48.40 34.08
N ALA A 382 45.53 47.12 34.49
CA ALA A 382 46.57 46.47 35.22
C ALA A 382 47.02 45.22 34.46
N ALA A 383 48.30 45.24 34.08
CA ALA A 383 48.99 44.14 33.41
C ALA A 383 49.17 42.96 34.36
N VAL A 384 48.59 41.80 34.04
CA VAL A 384 48.88 40.52 34.68
C VAL A 384 49.41 39.56 33.62
N LYS A 385 50.53 38.95 33.97
CA LYS A 385 51.37 38.03 33.21
C LYS A 385 50.56 36.93 32.48
N ARG A 386 50.89 36.79 31.18
CA ARG A 386 50.52 35.63 30.36
C ARG A 386 51.18 34.37 30.88
N GLN A 387 50.38 33.38 31.30
CA GLN A 387 50.75 31.97 31.33
C GLN A 387 49.64 31.18 30.64
N GLY A 388 49.96 30.58 29.58
CA GLY A 388 49.56 29.42 28.78
C GLY A 388 48.21 28.76 29.09
N VAL A 389 47.08 29.33 28.53
CA VAL A 389 45.79 28.62 28.40
C VAL A 389 45.11 28.96 27.05
N ASP A 390 45.87 29.34 26.03
CA ASP A 390 45.30 29.82 24.76
C ASP A 390 45.13 28.73 23.65
N GLY A 391 45.44 27.47 23.95
CA GLY A 391 45.30 26.40 22.95
C GLY A 391 43.90 25.75 22.87
N ALA A 392 43.28 25.51 24.02
CA ALA A 392 41.99 24.79 24.09
C ALA A 392 40.77 25.68 23.73
N ALA A 393 40.77 26.92 24.18
CA ALA A 393 39.66 27.85 23.89
C ALA A 393 39.60 28.30 22.42
N ARG A 394 40.75 28.40 21.73
CA ARG A 394 40.78 28.67 20.28
C ARG A 394 40.30 27.46 19.47
N GLY A 395 40.65 26.23 19.85
CA GLY A 395 40.19 25.01 19.22
C GLY A 395 38.68 24.85 19.33
N ASP A 396 38.08 25.17 20.49
CA ASP A 396 36.63 25.10 20.69
C ASP A 396 35.86 26.20 19.93
N ILE A 397 36.43 27.40 19.80
CA ILE A 397 35.81 28.48 19.02
C ILE A 397 35.93 28.18 17.53
N GLU A 398 37.09 27.72 17.04
CA GLU A 398 37.27 27.29 15.65
C GLU A 398 36.38 26.08 15.30
N ASN A 399 36.26 25.10 16.17
CA ASN A 399 35.32 23.97 16.01
C ASN A 399 33.86 24.44 16.00
N LYS A 400 33.47 25.38 16.84
CA LYS A 400 32.15 25.94 16.89
C LYS A 400 31.81 26.82 15.66
N ILE A 401 32.80 27.58 15.14
CA ILE A 401 32.67 28.33 13.91
C ILE A 401 32.56 27.37 12.72
N ARG A 402 33.42 26.34 12.61
CA ARG A 402 33.30 25.28 11.59
C ARG A 402 31.98 24.53 11.63
N SER A 403 31.44 24.26 12.82
CA SER A 403 30.14 23.60 12.97
C SER A 403 28.97 24.47 12.50
N VAL A 404 29.05 25.78 12.63
CA VAL A 404 28.04 26.75 12.15
C VAL A 404 28.18 26.98 10.65
N GLU A 405 29.42 27.08 10.13
CA GLU A 405 29.66 27.25 8.70
C GLU A 405 29.33 26.01 7.87
N ASN A 406 29.43 24.81 8.45
CA ASN A 406 29.07 23.55 7.80
C ASN A 406 27.59 23.14 8.06
N GLY A 407 26.78 23.96 8.72
CA GLY A 407 25.36 23.70 8.98
C GLY A 407 24.55 23.33 7.72
N PRO A 408 24.69 24.05 6.60
CA PRO A 408 24.02 23.72 5.34
C PRO A 408 24.46 22.37 4.75
N TRP A 409 25.75 22.02 4.86
CA TRP A 409 26.27 20.73 4.41
C TRP A 409 25.73 19.56 5.27
N ASN A 410 25.74 19.71 6.58
CA ASN A 410 25.23 18.70 7.50
C ASN A 410 23.74 18.45 7.27
N SER A 411 22.95 19.50 7.00
CA SER A 411 21.53 19.38 6.64
C SER A 411 21.34 18.67 5.29
N ALA A 412 22.15 18.97 4.29
CA ALA A 412 22.11 18.28 3.00
C ALA A 412 22.49 16.81 3.13
N LEU A 413 23.50 16.49 3.96
CA LEU A 413 23.92 15.12 4.21
C LEU A 413 22.85 14.31 4.97
N ALA A 414 22.14 14.92 5.92
CA ALA A 414 21.01 14.30 6.61
C ALA A 414 19.85 13.99 5.64
N ASN A 415 19.50 14.94 4.77
CA ASN A 415 18.49 14.75 3.74
C ASN A 415 18.91 13.69 2.71
N TYR A 416 20.18 13.67 2.31
CA TYR A 416 20.75 12.61 1.45
C TYR A 416 20.53 11.23 2.08
N ARG A 417 20.89 11.05 3.35
CA ARG A 417 20.71 9.79 4.07
C ARG A 417 19.24 9.37 4.17
N ALA A 418 18.35 10.33 4.37
CA ALA A 418 16.91 10.07 4.38
C ALA A 418 16.41 9.54 3.02
N GLN A 419 16.86 10.14 1.90
CA GLN A 419 16.51 9.64 0.56
C GLN A 419 17.14 8.28 0.26
N VAL A 420 18.35 8.00 0.73
CA VAL A 420 19.02 6.69 0.61
C VAL A 420 18.21 5.61 1.37
N ALA A 421 17.71 5.92 2.56
CA ALA A 421 16.89 5.00 3.35
C ALA A 421 15.55 4.65 2.67
N LEU A 422 15.03 5.55 1.83
CA LEU A 422 13.83 5.35 1.01
C LEU A 422 14.14 4.73 -0.36
N TYR A 423 15.40 4.42 -0.65
CA TYR A 423 15.88 3.96 -1.96
C TYR A 423 15.57 4.92 -3.12
N ASN A 424 15.36 6.20 -2.81
CA ASN A 424 15.16 7.26 -3.80
C ASN A 424 16.49 7.91 -4.17
N PHE A 425 17.36 7.15 -4.82
CA PHE A 425 18.73 7.55 -5.15
C PHE A 425 18.83 8.73 -6.13
N PRO A 426 17.91 8.88 -7.13
CA PRO A 426 17.90 10.09 -7.95
C PRO A 426 17.69 11.37 -7.12
N GLN A 427 16.78 11.37 -6.18
CA GLN A 427 16.54 12.51 -5.30
C GLN A 427 17.72 12.73 -4.32
N ALA A 428 18.35 11.66 -3.82
CA ALA A 428 19.57 11.76 -3.02
C ALA A 428 20.69 12.48 -3.79
N ALA A 429 20.87 12.16 -5.07
CA ALA A 429 21.85 12.82 -5.94
C ALA A 429 21.54 14.32 -6.14
N VAL A 430 20.25 14.68 -6.34
CA VAL A 430 19.82 16.08 -6.47
C VAL A 430 20.11 16.87 -5.19
N VAL A 431 19.81 16.30 -4.02
CA VAL A 431 20.05 16.92 -2.70
C VAL A 431 21.53 17.25 -2.52
N ILE A 432 22.43 16.30 -2.77
CA ILE A 432 23.88 16.52 -2.62
C ILE A 432 24.40 17.52 -3.66
N LYS A 433 24.00 17.40 -4.90
CA LYS A 433 24.44 18.29 -5.98
C LYS A 433 24.04 19.75 -5.74
N SER A 434 22.85 19.98 -5.19
CA SER A 434 22.33 21.32 -4.89
C SER A 434 22.90 21.93 -3.60
N ALA A 435 23.62 21.16 -2.77
CA ALA A 435 24.20 21.64 -1.52
C ALA A 435 25.23 22.74 -1.77
N LYS A 436 25.00 23.92 -1.18
CA LYS A 436 25.96 25.05 -1.21
C LYS A 436 27.07 24.78 -0.20
N LEU A 437 28.30 24.94 -0.63
CA LEU A 437 29.50 24.79 0.20
C LEU A 437 30.00 26.16 0.60
N SER A 438 30.28 26.31 1.88
CA SER A 438 30.95 27.49 2.43
C SER A 438 32.46 27.28 2.66
N ASP A 439 32.93 26.04 2.68
CA ASP A 439 34.31 25.67 3.00
C ASP A 439 34.90 24.71 1.96
N ALA A 440 36.13 24.96 1.55
CA ALA A 440 36.90 24.12 0.62
C ALA A 440 37.19 22.71 1.20
N SER A 441 37.24 22.56 2.53
CA SER A 441 37.46 21.27 3.20
C SER A 441 36.29 20.26 2.98
N VAL A 442 35.10 20.75 2.67
CA VAL A 442 33.89 19.92 2.45
C VAL A 442 33.72 19.55 0.97
N LYS A 443 34.49 20.15 0.08
CA LYS A 443 34.42 19.92 -1.37
C LYS A 443 34.67 18.44 -1.70
N GLN A 444 35.74 17.87 -1.14
CA GLN A 444 36.08 16.46 -1.35
C GLN A 444 35.00 15.51 -0.82
N ALA A 445 34.40 15.83 0.32
CA ALA A 445 33.29 15.05 0.88
C ALA A 445 32.03 15.11 0.00
N LYS A 446 31.75 16.28 -0.59
CA LYS A 446 30.65 16.45 -1.54
C LYS A 446 30.88 15.63 -2.81
N GLU A 447 32.06 15.72 -3.42
CA GLU A 447 32.43 14.95 -4.61
C GLU A 447 32.32 13.42 -4.35
N ALA A 448 32.75 12.96 -3.18
CA ALA A 448 32.61 11.57 -2.78
C ALA A 448 31.13 11.16 -2.63
N ALA A 449 30.29 12.01 -2.02
CA ALA A 449 28.86 11.75 -1.86
C ALA A 449 28.10 11.76 -3.21
N GLU A 450 28.44 12.67 -4.13
CA GLU A 450 27.90 12.70 -5.50
C GLU A 450 28.24 11.40 -6.25
N LYS A 451 29.47 10.94 -6.15
CA LYS A 451 29.93 9.70 -6.77
C LYS A 451 29.21 8.48 -6.19
N LYS A 452 29.00 8.43 -4.87
CA LYS A 452 28.22 7.38 -4.22
C LYS A 452 26.78 7.37 -4.70
N ALA A 453 26.12 8.54 -4.75
CA ALA A 453 24.74 8.66 -5.22
C ALA A 453 24.60 8.12 -6.65
N GLN A 454 25.52 8.43 -7.55
CA GLN A 454 25.50 7.88 -8.91
C GLN A 454 25.66 6.36 -8.92
N LEU A 455 26.58 5.82 -8.13
CA LEU A 455 26.80 4.37 -8.04
C LEU A 455 25.58 3.63 -7.45
N LEU A 456 24.81 4.26 -6.56
CA LEU A 456 23.55 3.74 -6.03
C LEU A 456 22.44 3.73 -7.08
N ILE A 457 22.35 4.76 -7.91
CA ILE A 457 21.44 4.80 -9.07
C ILE A 457 21.78 3.63 -10.02
N ASP A 458 23.05 3.49 -10.37
CA ASP A 458 23.51 2.42 -11.26
C ASP A 458 23.28 1.03 -10.66
N TRP A 459 23.43 0.87 -9.34
CA TRP A 459 23.13 -0.36 -8.62
C TRP A 459 21.65 -0.74 -8.75
N LYS A 460 20.74 0.23 -8.48
CA LYS A 460 19.29 -0.01 -8.55
C LYS A 460 18.84 -0.33 -9.96
N ASN A 461 19.30 0.41 -10.97
CA ASN A 461 18.97 0.19 -12.37
C ASN A 461 19.44 -1.20 -12.85
N ASN A 462 20.64 -1.60 -12.46
CA ASN A 462 21.13 -2.95 -12.77
C ASN A 462 20.27 -4.04 -12.12
N LEU A 463 19.90 -3.86 -10.84
CA LEU A 463 19.08 -4.82 -10.14
C LEU A 463 17.68 -4.92 -10.77
N ILE A 464 17.05 -3.80 -11.14
CA ILE A 464 15.79 -3.78 -11.89
C ILE A 464 15.93 -4.55 -13.20
N GLY A 465 16.99 -4.26 -13.98
CA GLY A 465 17.24 -4.95 -15.25
C GLY A 465 17.47 -6.46 -15.09
N ASP A 466 18.16 -6.88 -14.03
CA ASP A 466 18.41 -8.30 -13.75
C ASP A 466 17.13 -9.01 -13.33
N LEU A 467 16.33 -8.43 -12.44
CA LEU A 467 15.06 -8.99 -11.97
C LEU A 467 14.05 -9.14 -13.11
N ASN A 468 14.00 -8.18 -14.03
CA ASN A 468 13.09 -8.23 -15.16
C ASN A 468 13.52 -9.23 -16.25
N ARG A 469 14.84 -9.57 -16.33
CA ARG A 469 15.35 -10.56 -17.29
C ARG A 469 15.35 -12.00 -16.78
N ALA A 470 15.67 -12.20 -15.51
CA ALA A 470 16.01 -13.52 -15.00
C ALA A 470 15.24 -13.92 -13.72
N HIS A 471 14.45 -13.02 -13.17
CA HIS A 471 13.74 -13.18 -11.91
C HIS A 471 14.66 -13.65 -10.76
N PHE A 472 14.23 -13.51 -9.54
CA PHE A 472 14.91 -14.09 -8.38
C PHE A 472 14.04 -15.18 -7.76
N SER A 473 14.61 -16.38 -7.58
CA SER A 473 13.95 -17.48 -6.89
C SER A 473 14.68 -17.76 -5.59
N GLY A 474 14.04 -17.46 -4.46
CA GLY A 474 14.59 -17.63 -3.13
C GLY A 474 13.75 -16.95 -2.08
N VAL A 475 13.77 -17.46 -0.86
CA VAL A 475 13.00 -16.88 0.24
C VAL A 475 13.62 -15.56 0.65
N ILE A 476 12.80 -14.51 0.68
CA ILE A 476 13.12 -13.20 1.22
C ILE A 476 12.03 -12.77 2.18
N ALA A 477 12.40 -12.01 3.22
CA ALA A 477 11.44 -11.44 4.16
C ALA A 477 11.49 -9.91 4.08
N ASP A 478 10.35 -9.26 4.20
CA ASP A 478 10.28 -7.81 4.34
C ASP A 478 10.51 -7.35 5.79
N SER A 479 10.42 -6.05 6.02
CA SER A 479 10.63 -5.45 7.34
C SER A 479 9.55 -5.80 8.37
N SER A 480 8.40 -6.32 7.93
CA SER A 480 7.32 -6.82 8.80
C SER A 480 7.47 -8.30 9.14
N GLY A 481 8.39 -9.02 8.47
CA GLY A 481 8.60 -10.45 8.61
C GLY A 481 7.81 -11.30 7.61
N ALA A 482 7.03 -10.69 6.71
CA ALA A 482 6.34 -11.41 5.65
C ALA A 482 7.35 -12.07 4.70
N GLN A 483 7.12 -13.34 4.35
CA GLN A 483 8.03 -14.15 3.54
C GLN A 483 7.52 -14.27 2.10
N TYR A 484 8.44 -14.17 1.16
CA TYR A 484 8.20 -14.27 -0.27
C TYR A 484 9.12 -15.33 -0.88
N THR A 485 8.64 -16.05 -1.88
CA THR A 485 9.39 -17.14 -2.52
C THR A 485 10.22 -16.68 -3.73
N GLY A 486 10.18 -15.39 -4.06
CA GLY A 486 10.97 -14.82 -5.14
C GLY A 486 10.54 -13.40 -5.52
N ILE A 487 11.27 -12.82 -6.50
CA ILE A 487 10.96 -11.54 -7.14
C ILE A 487 10.79 -11.80 -8.63
N THR A 488 9.65 -11.40 -9.19
CA THR A 488 9.33 -11.64 -10.60
C THR A 488 9.64 -10.44 -11.49
N SER A 489 9.57 -9.23 -10.95
CA SER A 489 9.92 -8.00 -11.69
C SER A 489 10.17 -6.86 -10.71
N ALA A 490 10.71 -5.75 -11.23
CA ALA A 490 10.92 -4.53 -10.47
C ALA A 490 10.81 -3.30 -11.38
N ASN A 491 10.42 -2.17 -10.79
CA ASN A 491 10.50 -0.83 -11.39
C ASN A 491 11.11 0.16 -10.39
N ASP A 492 11.14 1.45 -10.70
CA ASP A 492 11.73 2.46 -9.82
C ASP A 492 11.02 2.61 -8.47
N GLU A 493 9.75 2.26 -8.38
CA GLU A 493 8.91 2.47 -7.20
C GLU A 493 8.75 1.19 -6.37
N SER A 494 8.67 0.01 -7.01
CA SER A 494 8.25 -1.23 -6.36
C SER A 494 8.91 -2.47 -6.95
N LEU A 495 8.80 -3.58 -6.19
CA LEU A 495 9.16 -4.93 -6.60
C LEU A 495 7.89 -5.79 -6.62
N SER A 496 7.77 -6.67 -7.61
CA SER A 496 6.74 -7.70 -7.68
C SER A 496 7.28 -8.97 -7.02
N LEU A 497 6.77 -9.29 -5.85
CA LEU A 497 7.22 -10.39 -5.01
C LEU A 497 6.27 -11.58 -5.16
N ARG A 498 6.84 -12.78 -5.25
CA ARG A 498 6.08 -14.04 -5.37
C ARG A 498 5.72 -14.57 -3.99
N LEU A 499 4.43 -14.79 -3.78
CA LEU A 499 3.85 -15.54 -2.68
C LEU A 499 3.55 -16.98 -3.13
N PRO A 500 3.27 -17.93 -2.22
CA PRO A 500 2.82 -19.28 -2.58
C PRO A 500 1.58 -19.29 -3.49
N TYR A 501 0.73 -18.27 -3.38
CA TYR A 501 -0.57 -18.19 -4.06
C TYR A 501 -0.72 -16.97 -4.98
N GLY A 502 0.38 -16.26 -5.35
CA GLY A 502 0.30 -15.11 -6.23
C GLY A 502 1.53 -14.21 -6.23
N ILE A 503 1.37 -13.02 -6.79
CA ILE A 503 2.41 -11.99 -6.85
C ILE A 503 1.86 -10.73 -6.18
N THR A 504 2.66 -10.12 -5.31
CA THR A 504 2.33 -8.84 -4.68
C THR A 504 3.37 -7.78 -5.03
N ARG A 505 2.96 -6.51 -5.08
CA ARG A 505 3.88 -5.38 -5.24
C ARG A 505 4.24 -4.80 -3.89
N VAL A 506 5.52 -4.61 -3.65
CA VAL A 506 6.05 -4.09 -2.40
C VAL A 506 7.01 -2.95 -2.71
N ALA A 507 6.83 -1.80 -2.06
CA ALA A 507 7.74 -0.67 -2.20
C ALA A 507 9.16 -1.06 -1.76
N TRP A 508 10.19 -0.52 -2.42
CA TRP A 508 11.59 -0.79 -2.10
C TRP A 508 11.91 -0.65 -0.62
N ALA A 509 11.35 0.39 0.04
CA ALA A 509 11.58 0.69 1.44
C ALA A 509 11.03 -0.36 2.43
N LYS A 510 10.17 -1.27 1.98
CA LYS A 510 9.67 -2.38 2.79
C LYS A 510 10.66 -3.55 2.88
N LEU A 511 11.58 -3.67 1.94
CA LEU A 511 12.59 -4.73 1.99
C LEU A 511 13.84 -4.26 2.76
N PRO A 512 14.31 -5.05 3.74
CA PRO A 512 15.51 -4.71 4.48
C PRO A 512 16.74 -4.71 3.55
N PRO A 513 17.70 -3.80 3.76
CA PRO A 513 18.91 -3.70 2.94
C PRO A 513 19.67 -5.02 2.76
N LYS A 514 19.69 -5.85 3.79
CA LYS A 514 20.34 -7.16 3.76
C LYS A 514 19.68 -8.12 2.75
N ALA A 515 18.36 -8.10 2.64
CA ALA A 515 17.63 -8.90 1.67
C ALA A 515 17.94 -8.45 0.24
N LEU A 516 17.87 -7.14 -0.03
CA LEU A 516 18.18 -6.56 -1.35
C LEU A 516 19.65 -6.80 -1.76
N LEU A 517 20.58 -6.73 -0.81
CA LEU A 517 21.99 -7.06 -1.08
C LEU A 517 22.15 -8.55 -1.45
N THR A 518 21.46 -9.44 -0.77
CA THR A 518 21.47 -10.89 -1.09
C THR A 518 20.93 -11.14 -2.49
N VAL A 519 19.81 -10.52 -2.84
CA VAL A 519 19.22 -10.62 -4.19
C VAL A 519 20.19 -10.08 -5.24
N SER A 520 20.76 -8.90 -5.04
CA SER A 520 21.70 -8.29 -5.99
C SER A 520 22.96 -9.15 -6.19
N LYS A 521 23.47 -9.74 -5.12
CA LYS A 521 24.63 -10.66 -5.19
C LYS A 521 24.35 -11.94 -5.99
N SER A 522 23.12 -12.44 -6.00
CA SER A 522 22.78 -13.66 -6.74
C SER A 522 22.93 -13.52 -8.26
N PHE A 523 22.88 -12.29 -8.76
CA PHE A 523 23.09 -11.98 -10.18
C PHE A 523 24.55 -11.75 -10.58
N ILE A 524 25.50 -11.78 -9.63
CA ILE A 524 26.93 -11.63 -9.92
C ILE A 524 27.50 -13.01 -10.30
N LYS A 525 27.69 -13.21 -11.60
CA LYS A 525 28.27 -14.47 -12.10
C LYS A 525 29.80 -14.41 -11.95
N PRO A 526 30.44 -15.37 -11.26
CA PRO A 526 31.89 -15.43 -11.18
C PRO A 526 32.53 -15.51 -12.58
N GLY A 527 33.56 -14.68 -12.81
CA GLY A 527 34.25 -14.63 -14.10
C GLY A 527 33.58 -13.81 -15.20
N ALA A 528 32.40 -13.26 -14.98
CA ALA A 528 31.78 -12.32 -15.93
C ALA A 528 32.59 -11.01 -16.02
N HIS A 529 32.65 -10.43 -17.21
CA HIS A 529 33.39 -9.17 -17.49
C HIS A 529 32.99 -8.02 -16.56
N ASP A 530 31.72 -7.96 -16.15
CA ASP A 530 31.16 -6.92 -15.29
C ASP A 530 31.09 -7.29 -13.79
N ALA A 531 31.58 -8.49 -13.42
CA ALA A 531 31.48 -8.98 -12.04
C ALA A 531 32.12 -8.03 -11.01
N ALA A 532 33.31 -7.50 -11.31
CA ALA A 532 34.00 -6.56 -10.42
C ALA A 532 33.22 -5.23 -10.25
N ASP A 533 32.64 -4.72 -11.33
CA ASP A 533 31.85 -3.49 -11.30
C ASP A 533 30.56 -3.66 -10.51
N ARG A 534 29.92 -4.84 -10.64
CA ARG A 534 28.74 -5.21 -9.84
C ARG A 534 29.08 -5.38 -8.36
N GLN A 535 30.20 -6.04 -8.05
CA GLN A 535 30.69 -6.16 -6.67
C GLN A 535 30.96 -4.80 -6.05
N TRP A 536 31.58 -3.88 -6.81
CA TRP A 536 31.84 -2.51 -6.36
C TRP A 536 30.54 -1.75 -6.04
N ARG A 537 29.55 -1.78 -6.93
CA ARG A 537 28.24 -1.14 -6.68
C ARG A 537 27.52 -1.75 -5.47
N CYS A 538 27.57 -3.07 -5.30
CA CYS A 538 27.04 -3.73 -4.11
C CYS A 538 27.80 -3.31 -2.83
N ALA A 539 29.11 -3.07 -2.90
CA ALA A 539 29.91 -2.56 -1.78
C ALA A 539 29.45 -1.16 -1.34
N ILE A 540 29.23 -0.27 -2.31
CA ILE A 540 28.70 1.08 -2.03
C ILE A 540 27.30 1.02 -1.42
N PHE A 541 26.41 0.20 -1.99
CA PHE A 541 25.08 0.00 -1.42
C PHE A 541 25.14 -0.52 0.02
N ALA A 542 25.94 -1.53 0.29
CA ALA A 542 26.13 -2.08 1.63
C ALA A 542 26.68 -1.04 2.61
N SER A 543 27.64 -0.22 2.18
CA SER A 543 28.20 0.86 3.01
C SER A 543 27.15 1.91 3.38
N GLU A 544 26.40 2.41 2.41
CA GLU A 544 25.40 3.46 2.60
C GLU A 544 24.16 2.98 3.36
N THR A 545 23.94 1.66 3.40
CA THR A 545 22.80 1.03 4.10
C THR A 545 23.19 0.34 5.41
N GLY A 546 24.36 0.66 5.98
CA GLY A 546 24.76 0.23 7.32
C GLY A 546 25.21 -1.23 7.43
N GLN A 547 25.83 -1.78 6.38
CA GLN A 547 26.39 -3.15 6.33
C GLN A 547 27.90 -3.12 6.09
N PRO A 548 28.72 -2.59 7.03
CA PRO A 548 30.14 -2.27 6.79
C PRO A 548 31.01 -3.50 6.47
N GLU A 549 30.74 -4.64 7.10
CA GLU A 549 31.49 -5.88 6.84
C GLU A 549 31.25 -6.42 5.43
N ALA A 550 29.99 -6.43 4.97
CA ALA A 550 29.66 -6.84 3.62
C ALA A 550 30.22 -5.86 2.59
N ALA A 551 30.19 -4.56 2.90
CA ALA A 551 30.78 -3.52 2.05
C ALA A 551 32.28 -3.78 1.85
N ARG A 552 33.02 -4.06 2.91
CA ARG A 552 34.47 -4.32 2.84
C ARG A 552 34.78 -5.57 2.03
N GLN A 553 34.12 -6.69 2.31
CA GLN A 553 34.31 -7.95 1.57
C GLN A 553 34.06 -7.79 0.06
N LEU A 554 33.01 -7.05 -0.31
CA LEU A 554 32.67 -6.82 -1.72
C LEU A 554 33.66 -5.87 -2.40
N ALA A 555 34.11 -4.84 -1.69
CA ALA A 555 35.10 -3.90 -2.19
C ALA A 555 36.46 -4.58 -2.42
N ASP A 556 36.92 -5.41 -1.48
CA ASP A 556 38.16 -6.16 -1.59
C ASP A 556 38.09 -7.16 -2.76
N ALA A 557 36.94 -7.82 -2.95
CA ALA A 557 36.72 -8.72 -4.08
C ALA A 557 36.75 -7.98 -5.43
N ALA A 558 36.12 -6.79 -5.50
CA ALA A 558 36.17 -5.95 -6.69
C ALA A 558 37.60 -5.45 -7.01
N ALA A 559 38.33 -4.99 -5.98
CA ALA A 559 39.71 -4.50 -6.11
C ALA A 559 40.70 -5.60 -6.53
N LYS A 560 40.48 -6.86 -6.05
CA LYS A 560 41.30 -7.99 -6.48
C LYS A 560 41.14 -8.30 -7.96
N ALA A 561 39.95 -8.07 -8.53
CA ALA A 561 39.70 -8.28 -9.96
C ALA A 561 40.03 -7.05 -10.82
N LYS A 562 39.88 -5.82 -10.29
CA LYS A 562 40.17 -4.56 -10.97
C LYS A 562 40.95 -3.62 -10.01
N PRO A 563 42.30 -3.46 -10.17
CA PRO A 563 43.13 -2.68 -9.25
C PRO A 563 42.69 -1.21 -9.08
N GLN A 564 42.04 -0.63 -10.06
CA GLN A 564 41.49 0.74 -9.98
C GLN A 564 40.56 0.97 -8.79
N TYR A 565 39.92 -0.06 -8.26
CA TYR A 565 39.04 0.04 -7.09
C TYR A 565 39.84 0.12 -5.78
N GLN A 566 41.08 -0.35 -5.74
CA GLN A 566 41.95 -0.27 -4.55
C GLN A 566 42.17 1.18 -4.12
N GLU A 567 42.40 2.10 -5.06
CA GLU A 567 42.59 3.52 -4.79
C GLU A 567 41.27 4.19 -4.35
N GLN A 568 40.12 3.68 -4.83
CA GLN A 568 38.83 4.23 -4.51
C GLN A 568 38.31 3.80 -3.14
N ILE A 569 38.78 2.66 -2.58
CA ILE A 569 38.37 2.17 -1.26
C ILE A 569 38.61 3.24 -0.20
N ALA A 570 39.83 3.79 -0.15
CA ALA A 570 40.22 4.80 0.84
C ALA A 570 39.43 6.12 0.70
N GLN A 571 39.00 6.45 -0.53
CA GLN A 571 38.30 7.71 -0.81
C GLN A 571 36.76 7.62 -0.56
N ILE A 572 36.16 6.43 -0.74
CA ILE A 572 34.71 6.28 -0.81
C ILE A 572 34.18 5.47 0.37
N LEU A 573 34.91 4.48 0.88
CA LEU A 573 34.49 3.70 2.03
C LEU A 573 35.13 4.22 3.32
N PRO A 574 34.37 4.54 4.35
CA PRO A 574 34.92 5.00 5.63
C PRO A 574 35.74 3.90 6.30
N ASP A 575 36.80 4.29 6.98
CA ASP A 575 37.58 3.38 7.80
C ASP A 575 36.75 2.93 8.99
N THR A 576 36.50 1.62 9.11
CA THR A 576 35.65 1.01 10.15
C THR A 576 36.33 0.95 11.51
N SER A 577 37.58 1.45 11.66
CA SER A 577 38.36 1.43 12.90
C SER A 577 38.03 2.59 13.87
N GLN A 578 37.25 3.60 13.45
CA GLN A 578 36.80 4.67 14.36
C GLN A 578 35.33 4.45 14.77
N PRO A 579 35.02 4.42 16.08
CA PRO A 579 33.63 4.38 16.54
C PRO A 579 32.90 5.67 16.15
N ARG A 580 31.69 5.54 15.61
CA ARG A 580 30.77 6.65 15.25
C ARG A 580 30.21 7.34 16.48
#